data_ab8c6b22bde1476aaefec4bb8812c514
#
_entry.id   ab8c6b22bde1476aaefec4bb8812c514
#
_cell.length_a   1.000
_cell.length_b   1.000
_cell.length_c   1.000
_cell.angle_alpha   90.00
_cell.angle_beta   90.00
_cell.angle_gamma   90.00
#
_symmetry.space_group_name_H-M   'P 1'
#
loop_
_entity.id
_entity.type
_entity.pdbx_description
1 polymer ?
#
loop_
_entity_poly.entity_id
_entity_poly.type
_entity_poly.pdbx_seq_one_letter_code
_entity_poly.pdbx_strand_id
1 'polypeptide(L)'
;MGDFRDPAKAEDSFRTALAIAREQGTRGYELRAAMSLARLWREQGRRGEARELLAPLYDSFTEGFDTPDLKDAKALLDVLA
;
A
#
# COMPACT_ATOMS: atom_id res chain seq x y z
N MET A 1 9.51 -13.79 -16.48
CA MET A 1 8.20 -13.19 -16.58
C MET A 1 7.49 -13.23 -15.26
N GLY A 2 7.03 -12.07 -14.79
CA GLY A 2 6.30 -12.00 -13.54
C GLY A 2 5.02 -12.80 -13.62
N ASP A 3 4.88 -13.75 -12.75
CA ASP A 3 3.64 -14.47 -12.66
C ASP A 3 2.70 -13.72 -11.74
N PHE A 4 1.81 -12.93 -12.33
CA PHE A 4 0.84 -12.13 -11.59
C PHE A 4 -0.12 -12.99 -10.77
N ARG A 5 -0.11 -14.29 -11.00
CA ARG A 5 -0.96 -15.22 -10.28
C ARG A 5 -0.32 -15.75 -9.01
N ASP A 6 0.97 -15.48 -8.83
CA ASP A 6 1.69 -15.92 -7.63
C ASP A 6 1.67 -14.83 -6.58
N PRO A 7 0.82 -14.94 -5.54
CA PRO A 7 0.72 -13.91 -4.51
C PRO A 7 2.03 -13.69 -3.76
N ALA A 8 2.83 -14.73 -3.58
CA ALA A 8 4.09 -14.60 -2.86
C ALA A 8 5.08 -13.72 -3.63
N LYS A 9 5.16 -13.90 -4.94
CA LYS A 9 6.03 -13.08 -5.78
C LYS A 9 5.53 -11.64 -5.88
N ALA A 10 4.21 -11.46 -5.97
CA ALA A 10 3.62 -10.14 -5.99
C ALA A 10 3.89 -9.41 -4.67
N GLU A 11 3.75 -10.10 -3.55
CA GLU A 11 4.04 -9.54 -2.25
C GLU A 11 5.50 -9.11 -2.14
N ASP A 12 6.44 -9.94 -2.57
CA ASP A 12 7.87 -9.61 -2.55
C ASP A 12 8.16 -8.39 -3.40
N SER A 13 7.56 -8.30 -4.58
CA SER A 13 7.74 -7.15 -5.46
C SER A 13 7.25 -5.86 -4.81
N PHE A 14 6.09 -5.89 -4.19
CA PHE A 14 5.53 -4.71 -3.52
C PHE A 14 6.33 -4.34 -2.29
N ARG A 15 6.80 -5.31 -1.52
CA ARG A 15 7.66 -5.04 -0.36
C ARG A 15 8.99 -4.43 -0.76
N THR A 16 9.56 -4.91 -1.86
CA THR A 16 10.80 -4.35 -2.40
C THR A 16 10.58 -2.91 -2.86
N ALA A 17 9.49 -2.66 -3.59
CA ALA A 17 9.15 -1.31 -4.02
C ALA A 17 8.96 -0.38 -2.84
N LEU A 18 8.28 -0.86 -1.79
CA LEU A 18 8.04 -0.10 -0.57
C LEU A 18 9.36 0.25 0.13
N ALA A 19 10.26 -0.72 0.25
CA ALA A 19 11.56 -0.50 0.88
C ALA A 19 12.39 0.52 0.10
N ILE A 20 12.42 0.40 -1.22
CA ILE A 20 13.15 1.34 -2.09
C ILE A 20 12.57 2.75 -1.95
N ALA A 21 11.25 2.87 -1.96
CA ALA A 21 10.60 4.17 -1.82
C ALA A 21 10.93 4.84 -0.48
N ARG A 22 10.96 4.06 0.60
CA ARG A 22 11.34 4.55 1.92
C ARG A 22 12.79 5.02 1.96
N GLU A 23 13.66 4.22 1.37
CA GLU A 23 15.09 4.53 1.30
C GLU A 23 15.35 5.80 0.51
N GLN A 24 14.62 6.01 -0.57
CA GLN A 24 14.74 7.19 -1.42
C GLN A 24 13.96 8.39 -0.92
N GLY A 25 13.11 8.20 0.07
CA GLY A 25 12.26 9.26 0.57
C GLY A 25 11.14 9.67 -0.40
N THR A 26 10.77 8.80 -1.32
CA THR A 26 9.71 9.06 -2.30
C THR A 26 8.35 8.64 -1.73
N ARG A 27 7.74 9.54 -0.99
CA ARG A 27 6.51 9.22 -0.23
C ARG A 27 5.34 8.85 -1.12
N GLY A 28 5.22 9.46 -2.29
CA GLY A 28 4.17 9.10 -3.25
C GLY A 28 4.28 7.64 -3.70
N TYR A 29 5.48 7.19 -4.02
CA TYR A 29 5.72 5.80 -4.40
C TYR A 29 5.53 4.85 -3.21
N GLU A 30 5.94 5.29 -2.03
CA GLU A 30 5.72 4.52 -0.82
C GLU A 30 4.22 4.26 -0.60
N LEU A 31 3.40 5.29 -0.74
CA LEU A 31 1.95 5.16 -0.61
C LEU A 31 1.38 4.21 -1.66
N ARG A 32 1.82 4.33 -2.91
CA ARG A 32 1.36 3.45 -3.98
C ARG A 32 1.72 2.00 -3.73
N ALA A 33 2.97 1.75 -3.34
CA ALA A 33 3.42 0.40 -3.03
C ALA A 33 2.64 -0.18 -1.86
N ALA A 34 2.41 0.61 -0.83
CA ALA A 34 1.62 0.19 0.33
C ALA A 34 0.18 -0.13 -0.05
N MET A 35 -0.43 0.69 -0.91
CA MET A 35 -1.80 0.41 -1.38
C MET A 35 -1.87 -0.87 -2.18
N SER A 36 -0.90 -1.11 -3.05
CA SER A 36 -0.85 -2.35 -3.84
C SER A 36 -0.74 -3.56 -2.94
N LEU A 37 0.14 -3.50 -1.95
CA LEU A 37 0.32 -4.58 -0.99
C LEU A 37 -0.93 -4.78 -0.14
N ALA A 38 -1.55 -3.69 0.31
CA ALA A 38 -2.77 -3.75 1.09
C ALA A 38 -3.92 -4.39 0.31
N ARG A 39 -4.04 -4.09 -0.98
CA ARG A 39 -5.05 -4.71 -1.83
C ARG A 39 -4.81 -6.22 -1.97
N LEU A 40 -3.55 -6.61 -2.14
CA LEU A 40 -3.19 -8.01 -2.21
C LEU A 40 -3.56 -8.73 -0.92
N TRP A 41 -3.21 -8.18 0.22
CA TRP A 41 -3.52 -8.78 1.52
C TRP A 41 -5.03 -8.83 1.77
N ARG A 42 -5.76 -7.83 1.32
CA ARG A 42 -7.22 -7.84 1.41
C ARG A 42 -7.80 -9.03 0.65
N GLU A 43 -7.30 -9.30 -0.55
CA GLU A 43 -7.74 -10.44 -1.34
C GLU A 43 -7.43 -11.77 -0.67
N GLN A 44 -6.36 -11.81 0.11
CA GLN A 44 -5.97 -12.99 0.87
C GLN A 44 -6.70 -13.12 2.21
N GLY A 45 -7.60 -12.20 2.52
CA GLY A 45 -8.28 -12.18 3.81
C GLY A 45 -7.46 -11.61 4.96
N ARG A 46 -6.33 -10.97 4.64
CA ARG A 46 -5.41 -10.38 5.63
C ARG A 46 -5.71 -8.89 5.82
N ARG A 47 -6.96 -8.59 6.16
CA ARG A 47 -7.40 -7.19 6.31
C ARG A 47 -6.70 -6.44 7.43
N GLY A 48 -6.50 -7.09 8.57
CA GLY A 48 -5.82 -6.49 9.69
C GLY A 48 -4.40 -6.04 9.35
N GLU A 49 -3.66 -6.90 8.66
CA GLU A 49 -2.30 -6.59 8.25
C GLU A 49 -2.27 -5.46 7.21
N ALA A 50 -3.20 -5.48 6.25
CA ALA A 50 -3.31 -4.43 5.25
C ALA A 50 -3.60 -3.08 5.89
N ARG A 51 -4.50 -3.07 6.85
CA ARG A 51 -4.86 -1.86 7.59
C ARG A 51 -3.70 -1.34 8.43
N GLU A 52 -2.99 -2.23 9.12
CA GLU A 52 -1.82 -1.88 9.92
C GLU A 52 -0.68 -1.32 9.07
N LEU A 53 -0.57 -1.74 7.83
CA LEU A 53 0.41 -1.20 6.90
C LEU A 53 0.01 0.19 6.42
N LEU A 54 -1.24 0.33 6.00
CA LEU A 54 -1.68 1.52 5.27
C LEU A 54 -2.09 2.68 6.18
N ALA A 55 -2.77 2.39 7.28
CA ALA A 55 -3.31 3.45 8.14
C ALA A 55 -2.23 4.39 8.71
N PRO A 56 -1.12 3.87 9.29
CA PRO A 56 -0.08 4.77 9.80
C PRO A 56 0.56 5.60 8.70
N LEU A 57 0.74 5.00 7.52
CA LEU A 57 1.31 5.70 6.40
C LEU A 57 0.39 6.82 5.91
N TYR A 58 -0.90 6.52 5.80
CA TYR A 58 -1.90 7.52 5.43
C TYR A 58 -1.92 8.68 6.42
N ASP A 59 -1.90 8.37 7.71
CA ASP A 59 -1.91 9.37 8.78
C ASP A 59 -0.66 10.25 8.74
N SER A 60 0.45 9.75 8.20
CA SER A 60 1.69 10.52 8.11
C SER A 60 1.61 11.62 7.05
N PHE A 61 0.65 11.56 6.14
CA PHE A 61 0.42 12.60 5.14
C PHE A 61 -0.46 13.67 5.76
N THR A 62 0.16 14.73 6.26
CA THR A 62 -0.56 15.83 6.92
C THR A 62 -0.97 16.94 5.97
N GLU A 63 -0.45 16.92 4.74
CA GLU A 63 -0.76 17.90 3.71
C GLU A 63 -1.11 17.18 2.41
N GLY A 64 -1.83 17.86 1.53
CA GLY A 64 -2.12 17.35 0.20
C GLY A 64 -3.20 16.27 0.17
N PHE A 65 -4.19 16.37 1.02
CA PHE A 65 -5.30 15.40 1.06
C PHE A 65 -6.12 15.35 -0.23
N ASP A 66 -5.90 16.27 -1.13
CA ASP A 66 -6.63 16.32 -2.39
C ASP A 66 -5.99 15.48 -3.49
N THR A 67 -4.84 14.84 -3.23
CA THR A 67 -4.21 14.02 -4.25
C THR A 67 -5.03 12.76 -4.50
N PRO A 68 -5.09 12.30 -5.76
CA PRO A 68 -5.82 11.06 -6.08
C PRO A 68 -5.33 9.86 -5.28
N ASP A 69 -4.03 9.75 -5.04
CA ASP A 69 -3.46 8.64 -4.29
C ASP A 69 -3.99 8.60 -2.85
N LEU A 70 -4.10 9.76 -2.21
CA LEU A 70 -4.62 9.82 -0.84
C LEU A 70 -6.11 9.52 -0.77
N LYS A 71 -6.86 9.94 -1.78
CA LYS A 71 -8.29 9.60 -1.86
C LYS A 71 -8.47 8.10 -2.04
N ASP A 72 -7.66 7.49 -2.89
CA ASP A 72 -7.69 6.04 -3.09
C ASP A 72 -7.30 5.29 -1.82
N ALA A 73 -6.29 5.78 -1.11
CA ALA A 73 -5.86 5.19 0.15
C ALA A 73 -6.97 5.24 1.19
N LYS A 74 -7.66 6.36 1.29
CA LYS A 74 -8.78 6.49 2.22
C LYS A 74 -9.91 5.52 1.88
N ALA A 75 -10.25 5.42 0.60
CA ALA A 75 -11.29 4.50 0.15
C ALA A 75 -10.91 3.06 0.48
N LEU A 76 -9.65 2.70 0.29
CA LEU A 76 -9.15 1.38 0.61
C LEU A 76 -9.21 1.12 2.12
N LEU A 77 -8.81 2.09 2.94
CA LEU A 77 -8.90 1.96 4.40
C LEU A 77 -10.34 1.76 4.87
N ASP A 78 -11.29 2.47 4.25
CA ASP A 78 -12.70 2.31 4.58
C ASP A 78 -13.18 0.89 4.30
N VAL A 79 -12.68 0.27 3.23
CA VAL A 79 -13.01 -1.12 2.89
C VAL A 79 -12.35 -2.10 3.86
N LEU A 80 -11.19 -1.75 4.39
CA LEU A 80 -10.46 -2.60 5.33
C LEU A 80 -10.98 -2.49 6.76
N ALA A 81 -11.76 -1.49 7.03
CA ALA A 81 -12.29 -1.26 8.39
C ALA A 81 -13.29 -2.32 8.83
#